data_ec35318cb8bca1a20410132bf53c49f3
#
_entry.id   ec35318cb8bca1a20410132bf53c49f3
#
_cell.length_a   1.000
_cell.length_b   1.000
_cell.length_c   1.000
_cell.angle_alpha   90.00
_cell.angle_beta   90.00
_cell.angle_gamma   90.00
#
_symmetry.space_group_name_H-M   'P 1'
#
loop_
_entity.id
_entity.type
_entity.pdbx_description
1 polymer ?
#
loop_
_entity_poly.entity_id
_entity_poly.type
_entity_poly.pdbx_seq_one_letter_code
_entity_poly.pdbx_strand_id
1 'polypeptide(L)'
;MENFDINSLNDLLGFENEKEKFDFQKEILSLKFVKVIENFLVQNKISKKDFAKTMDYSPSYISQIFSANKFVNIDFLVKAQNALKMPFEVKLGNYNNSYM
;
A
#
# COMPACT_ATOMS: atom_id res chain seq x y z
N MET A 1 -4.46 -5.03 18.70
CA MET A 1 -3.74 -5.60 17.61
C MET A 1 -2.36 -6.05 17.98
N GLU A 2 -1.96 -7.04 17.33
CA GLU A 2 -0.61 -7.56 17.49
C GLU A 2 0.39 -6.71 16.77
N ASN A 3 1.55 -6.62 17.30
CA ASN A 3 2.66 -6.05 16.58
C ASN A 3 3.04 -6.99 15.47
N PHE A 4 3.28 -6.42 14.31
CA PHE A 4 3.75 -7.19 13.18
C PHE A 4 5.28 -7.23 13.24
N ASP A 5 5.81 -8.43 13.43
CA ASP A 5 7.26 -8.62 13.50
C ASP A 5 7.74 -9.19 12.18
N ILE A 6 8.39 -8.35 11.38
CA ILE A 6 8.83 -8.74 10.06
C ILE A 6 9.90 -9.85 10.12
N ASN A 7 10.69 -9.88 11.18
CA ASN A 7 11.71 -10.92 11.31
C ASN A 7 11.07 -12.29 11.57
N SER A 8 10.05 -12.33 12.42
CA SER A 8 9.31 -13.58 12.65
C SER A 8 8.61 -14.03 11.38
N LEU A 9 8.07 -13.09 10.62
CA LEU A 9 7.41 -13.42 9.37
C LEU A 9 8.42 -13.98 8.37
N ASN A 10 9.62 -13.41 8.31
CA ASN A 10 10.65 -13.90 7.41
C ASN A 10 11.03 -15.35 7.74
N ASP A 11 11.16 -15.65 9.04
CA ASP A 11 11.44 -17.02 9.48
C ASP A 11 10.33 -17.96 9.04
N LEU A 12 9.10 -17.53 9.22
CA LEU A 12 7.95 -18.34 8.89
C LEU A 12 7.86 -18.59 7.38
N LEU A 13 8.14 -17.58 6.58
CA LEU A 13 8.02 -17.68 5.13
C LEU A 13 9.23 -18.31 4.47
N GLY A 14 10.34 -18.46 5.20
CA GLY A 14 11.51 -19.19 4.69
C GLY A 14 12.27 -18.45 3.61
N PHE A 15 12.44 -17.15 3.76
CA PHE A 15 13.26 -16.40 2.80
C PHE A 15 14.70 -16.88 2.86
N GLU A 16 15.28 -17.12 1.68
CA GLU A 16 16.62 -17.71 1.58
C GLU A 16 17.72 -16.67 1.61
N ASN A 17 17.42 -15.41 1.26
CA ASN A 17 18.46 -14.40 1.20
C ASN A 17 17.87 -13.01 1.46
N GLU A 18 18.79 -12.05 1.67
CA GLU A 18 18.41 -10.69 2.02
C GLU A 18 17.67 -9.97 0.90
N LYS A 19 17.98 -10.32 -0.35
CA LYS A 19 17.30 -9.69 -1.48
C LYS A 19 15.82 -10.06 -1.51
N GLU A 20 15.51 -11.34 -1.32
CA GLU A 20 14.12 -11.79 -1.30
C GLU A 20 13.35 -11.13 -0.15
N LYS A 21 14.00 -11.06 1.01
CA LYS A 21 13.42 -10.42 2.18
C LYS A 21 13.12 -8.95 1.91
N PHE A 22 14.07 -8.24 1.31
CA PHE A 22 13.90 -6.83 1.02
C PHE A 22 12.79 -6.60 -0.01
N ASP A 23 12.75 -7.44 -1.03
CA ASP A 23 11.72 -7.35 -2.06
C ASP A 23 10.33 -7.57 -1.45
N PHE A 24 10.21 -8.52 -0.54
CA PHE A 24 8.95 -8.74 0.15
C PHE A 24 8.56 -7.54 1.00
N GLN A 25 9.52 -6.93 1.68
CA GLN A 25 9.25 -5.75 2.50
C GLN A 25 8.75 -4.58 1.66
N LYS A 26 9.28 -4.42 0.45
CA LYS A 26 8.79 -3.40 -0.47
C LYS A 26 7.35 -3.65 -0.87
N GLU A 27 7.03 -4.90 -1.13
CA GLU A 27 5.67 -5.28 -1.49
C GLU A 27 4.69 -4.98 -0.36
N ILE A 28 5.07 -5.34 0.86
CA ILE A 28 4.23 -5.08 2.03
C ILE A 28 4.00 -3.58 2.20
N LEU A 29 5.06 -2.78 2.06
CA LEU A 29 4.91 -1.34 2.22
C LEU A 29 3.98 -0.75 1.15
N SER A 30 4.14 -1.18 -0.09
CA SER A 30 3.28 -0.73 -1.17
C SER A 30 1.82 -1.07 -0.87
N LEU A 31 1.57 -2.28 -0.38
CA LEU A 31 0.21 -2.72 -0.07
C LEU A 31 -0.42 -1.93 1.07
N LYS A 32 0.38 -1.39 1.98
CA LYS A 32 -0.17 -0.55 3.04
C LYS A 32 -0.82 0.70 2.45
N PHE A 33 -0.16 1.33 1.47
CA PHE A 33 -0.74 2.48 0.80
C PHE A 33 -1.98 2.09 0.00
N VAL A 34 -1.90 0.97 -0.71
CA VAL A 34 -3.02 0.48 -1.51
C VAL A 34 -4.24 0.24 -0.62
N LYS A 35 -4.03 -0.34 0.55
CA LYS A 35 -5.13 -0.65 1.46
C LYS A 35 -5.82 0.62 1.93
N VAL A 36 -5.06 1.65 2.27
CA VAL A 36 -5.63 2.93 2.69
C VAL A 36 -6.46 3.53 1.57
N ILE A 37 -5.93 3.51 0.34
CA ILE A 37 -6.65 4.03 -0.81
C ILE A 37 -7.92 3.24 -1.05
N GLU A 38 -7.82 1.92 -1.02
CA GLU A 38 -8.97 1.04 -1.29
C GLU A 38 -10.08 1.29 -0.29
N ASN A 39 -9.73 1.41 1.00
CA ASN A 39 -10.72 1.68 2.02
C ASN A 39 -11.42 3.01 1.77
N PHE A 40 -10.68 4.03 1.37
CA PHE A 40 -11.25 5.33 1.07
C PHE A 40 -12.22 5.25 -0.12
N LEU A 41 -11.83 4.52 -1.17
CA LEU A 41 -12.70 4.35 -2.33
C LEU A 41 -14.00 3.67 -1.96
N VAL A 42 -13.92 2.61 -1.16
CA VAL A 42 -15.12 1.88 -0.74
C VAL A 42 -16.01 2.78 0.10
N GLN A 43 -15.44 3.48 1.07
CA GLN A 43 -16.22 4.34 1.96
C GLN A 43 -16.91 5.47 1.21
N ASN A 44 -16.30 5.96 0.16
CA ASN A 44 -16.84 7.08 -0.61
C ASN A 44 -17.50 6.65 -1.90
N LYS A 45 -17.70 5.34 -2.08
CA LYS A 45 -18.41 4.76 -3.22
C LYS A 45 -17.80 5.20 -4.55
N ILE A 46 -16.48 5.21 -4.63
CA ILE A 46 -15.74 5.54 -5.83
C ILE A 46 -15.25 4.24 -6.44
N SER A 47 -15.57 3.99 -7.71
CA SER A 47 -15.11 2.79 -8.38
C SER A 47 -13.62 2.92 -8.76
N LYS A 48 -12.95 1.78 -8.89
CA LYS A 48 -11.57 1.78 -9.34
C LYS A 48 -11.44 2.37 -10.74
N LYS A 49 -12.44 2.16 -11.57
CA LYS A 49 -12.46 2.71 -12.92
C LYS A 49 -12.50 4.23 -12.90
N ASP A 50 -13.36 4.81 -12.06
CA ASP A 50 -13.43 6.26 -11.94
C ASP A 50 -12.17 6.82 -11.32
N PHE A 51 -11.61 6.13 -10.35
CA PHE A 51 -10.36 6.54 -9.74
C PHE A 51 -9.24 6.58 -10.78
N ALA A 52 -9.12 5.53 -11.59
CA ALA A 52 -8.11 5.47 -12.65
C ALA A 52 -8.27 6.64 -13.61
N LYS A 53 -9.51 6.91 -14.00
CA LYS A 53 -9.81 7.99 -14.93
C LYS A 53 -9.40 9.34 -14.36
N THR A 54 -9.73 9.59 -13.11
CA THR A 54 -9.39 10.85 -12.45
C THR A 54 -7.87 11.03 -12.35
N MET A 55 -7.15 9.95 -12.14
CA MET A 55 -5.70 9.98 -12.03
C MET A 55 -4.99 9.99 -13.39
N ASP A 56 -5.76 9.83 -14.47
CA ASP A 56 -5.20 9.74 -15.81
C ASP A 56 -4.28 8.54 -15.99
N TYR A 57 -4.67 7.43 -15.37
CA TYR A 57 -4.01 6.14 -15.56
C TYR A 57 -4.97 5.17 -16.22
N SER A 58 -4.43 4.19 -16.93
CA SER A 58 -5.26 3.14 -17.49
C SER A 58 -5.83 2.26 -16.36
N PRO A 59 -7.01 1.67 -16.58
CA PRO A 59 -7.52 0.69 -15.60
C PRO A 59 -6.56 -0.47 -15.37
N SER A 60 -5.82 -0.88 -16.40
CA SER A 60 -4.85 -1.95 -16.28
C SER A 60 -3.72 -1.58 -15.32
N TYR A 61 -3.22 -0.34 -15.40
CA TYR A 61 -2.17 0.11 -14.51
C TYR A 61 -2.66 0.09 -13.05
N ILE A 62 -3.86 0.61 -12.83
CA ILE A 62 -4.44 0.62 -11.48
C ILE A 62 -4.62 -0.80 -10.97
N SER A 63 -5.08 -1.70 -11.82
CA SER A 63 -5.25 -3.09 -11.44
C SER A 63 -3.93 -3.73 -11.02
N GLN A 64 -2.84 -3.40 -11.72
CA GLN A 64 -1.53 -3.93 -11.38
C GLN A 64 -1.03 -3.39 -10.05
N ILE A 65 -1.28 -2.12 -9.75
CA ILE A 65 -0.92 -1.54 -8.47
C ILE A 65 -1.71 -2.22 -7.34
N PHE A 66 -3.00 -2.42 -7.55
CA PHE A 66 -3.86 -2.99 -6.51
C PHE A 66 -3.62 -4.48 -6.29
N SER A 67 -3.05 -5.17 -7.27
CA SER A 67 -2.72 -6.60 -7.14
C SER A 67 -1.26 -6.83 -6.76
N ALA A 68 -0.53 -5.76 -6.46
CA ALA A 68 0.87 -5.81 -6.07
C ALA A 68 1.82 -6.27 -7.18
N ASN A 69 1.37 -6.23 -8.43
CA ASN A 69 2.26 -6.50 -9.55
C ASN A 69 3.12 -5.30 -9.92
N LYS A 70 2.74 -4.13 -9.42
CA LYS A 70 3.55 -2.91 -9.48
C LYS A 70 3.47 -2.22 -8.14
N PHE A 71 4.57 -1.58 -7.75
CA PHE A 71 4.61 -0.86 -6.49
C PHE A 71 4.14 0.57 -6.68
N VAL A 72 3.56 1.14 -5.61
CA VAL A 72 3.28 2.57 -5.61
C VAL A 72 4.61 3.32 -5.64
N ASN A 73 4.57 4.51 -6.22
CA ASN A 73 5.70 5.42 -6.18
C ASN A 73 5.19 6.80 -5.79
N ILE A 74 6.11 7.73 -5.62
CA ILE A 74 5.73 9.06 -5.15
C ILE A 74 4.78 9.75 -6.14
N ASP A 75 5.03 9.61 -7.43
CA ASP A 75 4.13 10.20 -8.43
C ASP A 75 2.72 9.68 -8.27
N PHE A 76 2.58 8.36 -8.10
CA PHE A 76 1.27 7.74 -7.90
C PHE A 76 0.60 8.29 -6.65
N LEU A 77 1.34 8.38 -5.56
CA LEU A 77 0.78 8.84 -4.29
C LEU A 77 0.32 10.29 -4.35
N VAL A 78 1.10 11.15 -5.01
CA VAL A 78 0.71 12.55 -5.17
C VAL A 78 -0.54 12.65 -6.03
N LYS A 79 -0.59 11.91 -7.13
CA LYS A 79 -1.78 11.92 -7.98
C LYS A 79 -3.01 11.40 -7.25
N ALA A 80 -2.82 10.38 -6.40
CA ALA A 80 -3.92 9.85 -5.61
C ALA A 80 -4.46 10.89 -4.64
N GLN A 81 -3.59 11.61 -3.96
CA GLN A 81 -4.02 12.69 -3.06
C GLN A 81 -4.83 13.75 -3.81
N ASN A 82 -4.35 14.12 -4.99
CA ASN A 82 -5.05 15.13 -5.78
C ASN A 82 -6.40 14.63 -6.27
N ALA A 83 -6.46 13.37 -6.68
CA ALA A 83 -7.71 12.78 -7.18
C ALA A 83 -8.74 12.64 -6.07
N LEU A 84 -8.30 12.26 -4.89
CA LEU A 84 -9.20 12.02 -3.76
C LEU A 84 -9.40 13.25 -2.90
N LYS A 85 -8.63 14.32 -3.16
CA LYS A 85 -8.67 15.58 -2.41
C LYS A 85 -8.46 15.34 -0.93
N MET A 86 -7.51 14.45 -0.61
CA MET A 86 -7.24 14.04 0.75
C MET A 86 -5.76 13.69 0.88
N PRO A 87 -5.06 14.26 1.85
CA PRO A 87 -3.65 13.94 2.02
C PRO A 87 -3.46 12.62 2.75
N PHE A 88 -2.35 11.96 2.47
CA PHE A 88 -1.94 10.84 3.29
C PHE A 88 -1.36 11.38 4.59
N GLU A 89 -1.73 10.75 5.69
CA GLU A 89 -1.09 11.03 6.96
C GLU A 89 0.00 10.00 7.17
N VAL A 90 1.18 10.44 7.57
CA VAL A 90 2.32 9.55 7.68
C VAL A 90 2.86 9.60 9.10
N LYS A 91 3.04 8.43 9.69
CA LYS A 91 3.68 8.32 10.99
C LYS A 91 4.35 6.96 11.10
N LEU A 92 5.38 6.89 11.91
CA LEU A 92 6.02 5.59 12.17
C LEU A 92 5.14 4.80 13.13
N GLY A 93 5.15 3.50 12.94
CA GLY A 93 4.41 2.61 13.82
C GLY A 93 4.96 2.63 15.23
N ASN A 94 4.13 2.18 16.16
CA ASN A 94 4.49 2.15 17.56
C ASN A 94 4.26 0.74 18.08
N TYR A 95 5.29 0.15 18.62
CA TYR A 95 5.24 -1.23 19.03
C TYR A 95 4.83 -1.43 20.47
N ASN A 96 4.51 -0.41 21.14
CA ASN A 96 4.13 -0.63 22.52
C ASN A 96 2.71 -0.25 22.79
N ASN A 97 2.98 -0.22 22.46
CA ASN A 97 2.05 -0.03 22.75
C ASN A 97 1.18 0.03 22.47
N SER A 98 1.14 0.16 22.50
CA SER A 98 0.40 -0.05 22.16
C SER A 98 -0.07 0.15 21.44
N TYR A 99 0.37 0.19 21.01
CA TYR A 99 0.39 -0.02 20.43
C TYR A 99 0.23 0.13 20.12
N MET A 100 0.33 0.44 20.49
CA MET A 100 0.58 0.31 20.29
C MET A 100 0.58 0.24 20.29
#